data_aa06cb1bcdc649c3a09c7980cccc71f5
#
_entry.id   aa06cb1bcdc649c3a09c7980cccc71f5
#
_cell.length_a   1.000
_cell.length_b   1.000
_cell.length_c   1.000
_cell.angle_alpha   90.00
_cell.angle_beta   90.00
_cell.angle_gamma   90.00
#
_symmetry.space_group_name_H-M   'P 1'
#
loop_
_entity.id
_entity.type
_entity.pdbx_description
1 polymer ?
#
loop_
_entity_poly.entity_id
_entity_poly.type
_entity_poly.pdbx_seq_one_letter_code
_entity_poly.pdbx_strand_id
1 'polypeptide(L)'
;MDFNLFKPKARGWECLGPSVLAKAATFENSCDLSMWMATRYKANKTDDSFSKWQLEHTSVLNKLNLRLEADYPNEKIQMECPTQKIPLHGNVLYGTPDAVVEFSNGDILIADAKSGKKSQSHWIQCGIYGVMLQAAAWSKKKPIPKIIGFALCYGEGNSSKSDKENKQFLTITGDNATDEVLPESTKKRIRNILRVSSATDMPEAKPSANNCRYCEWKLGCPKAIETSHEVTADASHFL
;
A
#
# COMPACT_ATOMS: atom_id res chain seq x y z
N MET A 1 -6.93 -11.04 23.44
CA MET A 1 -6.88 -9.71 22.80
C MET A 1 -7.93 -8.83 23.42
N ASP A 2 -7.56 -7.62 23.83
CA ASP A 2 -8.54 -6.67 24.37
C ASP A 2 -9.12 -5.84 23.21
N PHE A 3 -10.30 -6.24 22.74
CA PHE A 3 -11.01 -5.58 21.63
C PHE A 3 -11.57 -4.22 21.98
N ASN A 4 -11.69 -3.87 23.28
CA ASN A 4 -12.20 -2.56 23.71
C ASN A 4 -11.24 -1.42 23.33
N LEU A 5 -9.99 -1.74 23.06
CA LEU A 5 -8.99 -0.78 22.60
C LEU A 5 -9.14 -0.38 21.12
N PHE A 6 -10.00 -1.05 20.37
CA PHE A 6 -10.13 -0.84 18.92
C PHE A 6 -11.58 -0.51 18.54
N LYS A 7 -11.73 0.40 17.57
CA LYS A 7 -13.05 0.72 17.03
C LYS A 7 -13.41 -0.27 15.92
N PRO A 8 -14.50 -1.05 16.06
CA PRO A 8 -14.96 -1.90 14.98
C PRO A 8 -15.33 -1.06 13.76
N LYS A 9 -15.06 -1.60 12.56
CA LYS A 9 -15.57 -1.03 11.31
C LYS A 9 -17.07 -1.24 11.23
N ALA A 10 -17.79 -0.26 10.68
CA ALA A 10 -19.20 -0.43 10.38
C ALA A 10 -19.40 -1.60 9.40
N ARG A 11 -20.52 -2.32 9.51
CA ARG A 11 -20.90 -3.37 8.56
C ARG A 11 -20.84 -2.85 7.13
N GLY A 12 -20.25 -3.63 6.24
CA GLY A 12 -20.01 -3.24 4.84
C GLY A 12 -18.74 -2.43 4.59
N TRP A 13 -17.96 -2.09 5.62
CA TRP A 13 -16.64 -1.46 5.52
C TRP A 13 -15.51 -2.41 5.93
N GLU A 14 -15.79 -3.70 5.99
CA GLU A 14 -14.81 -4.77 6.22
C GLU A 14 -13.94 -4.92 4.96
N CYS A 15 -12.92 -4.09 4.83
CA CYS A 15 -12.09 -4.03 3.65
C CYS A 15 -10.60 -3.94 3.98
N LEU A 16 -9.78 -4.43 3.06
CA LEU A 16 -8.33 -4.29 3.08
C LEU A 16 -7.89 -3.24 2.05
N GLY A 17 -7.00 -2.35 2.48
CA GLY A 17 -6.32 -1.45 1.55
C GLY A 17 -5.18 -2.16 0.80
N PRO A 18 -4.89 -1.78 -0.45
CA PRO A 18 -3.78 -2.33 -1.23
C PRO A 18 -2.42 -2.21 -0.54
N SER A 19 -2.15 -1.13 0.18
CA SER A 19 -0.91 -0.92 0.92
C SER A 19 -0.74 -1.92 2.08
N VAL A 20 -1.80 -2.23 2.80
CA VAL A 20 -1.79 -3.23 3.89
C VAL A 20 -1.51 -4.62 3.32
N LEU A 21 -2.20 -4.97 2.23
CA LEU A 21 -2.04 -6.24 1.55
C LEU A 21 -0.65 -6.41 0.93
N ALA A 22 -0.11 -5.34 0.34
CA ALA A 22 1.23 -5.34 -0.24
C ALA A 22 2.33 -5.56 0.81
N LYS A 23 2.25 -4.87 1.97
CA LYS A 23 3.17 -5.07 3.10
C LYS A 23 3.12 -6.51 3.63
N ALA A 24 1.93 -7.10 3.73
CA ALA A 24 1.79 -8.50 4.12
C ALA A 24 2.37 -9.46 3.07
N ALA A 25 2.23 -9.14 1.79
CA ALA A 25 2.78 -9.93 0.71
C ALA A 25 4.32 -9.87 0.62
N THR A 26 4.96 -8.82 1.10
CA THR A 26 6.44 -8.68 1.18
C THR A 26 7.04 -9.10 2.52
N PHE A 27 6.27 -9.69 3.43
CA PHE A 27 6.69 -10.02 4.79
C PHE A 27 7.03 -8.84 5.70
N GLU A 28 6.74 -7.61 5.30
CA GLU A 28 6.87 -6.44 6.17
C GLU A 28 5.88 -6.51 7.34
N ASN A 29 4.71 -7.15 7.11
CA ASN A 29 3.76 -7.53 8.15
C ASN A 29 3.07 -8.84 7.76
N SER A 30 3.56 -9.96 8.29
CA SER A 30 3.08 -11.30 7.95
C SER A 30 2.25 -11.98 9.06
N CYS A 31 1.82 -11.23 10.07
CA CYS A 31 0.98 -11.74 11.15
C CYS A 31 -0.48 -11.89 10.69
N ASP A 32 -0.99 -13.12 10.66
CA ASP A 32 -2.36 -13.43 10.22
C ASP A 32 -3.41 -12.71 11.07
N LEU A 33 -3.19 -12.62 12.39
CA LEU A 33 -4.07 -11.87 13.28
C LEU A 33 -4.10 -10.38 12.92
N SER A 34 -2.96 -9.77 12.57
CA SER A 34 -2.92 -8.37 12.15
C SER A 34 -3.76 -8.14 10.89
N MET A 35 -3.71 -9.06 9.92
CA MET A 35 -4.52 -8.98 8.70
C MET A 35 -6.01 -9.16 8.98
N TRP A 36 -6.36 -10.10 9.84
CA TRP A 36 -7.73 -10.33 10.29
C TRP A 36 -8.30 -9.11 11.03
N MET A 37 -7.51 -8.49 11.91
CA MET A 37 -7.87 -7.25 12.60
C MET A 37 -8.08 -6.09 11.63
N ALA A 38 -7.19 -5.95 10.64
CA ALA A 38 -7.26 -4.87 9.66
C ALA A 38 -8.53 -4.89 8.80
N THR A 39 -9.21 -6.03 8.65
CA THR A 39 -10.50 -6.10 7.96
C THR A 39 -11.66 -5.65 8.84
N ARG A 40 -11.58 -5.78 10.16
CA ARG A 40 -12.70 -5.64 11.11
C ARG A 40 -12.64 -4.40 11.98
N TYR A 41 -11.45 -3.88 12.22
CA TYR A 41 -11.22 -2.79 13.17
C TYR A 41 -10.45 -1.64 12.54
N LYS A 42 -10.57 -0.47 13.14
CA LYS A 42 -9.75 0.71 12.85
C LYS A 42 -8.72 0.86 13.96
N ALA A 43 -7.45 1.02 13.59
CA ALA A 43 -6.42 1.39 14.54
C ALA A 43 -6.59 2.85 14.96
N ASN A 44 -6.30 3.15 16.22
CA ASN A 44 -6.27 4.53 16.71
C ASN A 44 -4.98 5.20 16.20
N LYS A 45 -5.13 6.17 15.29
CA LYS A 45 -4.02 7.03 14.85
C LYS A 45 -4.06 8.33 15.61
N THR A 46 -2.91 8.84 16.02
CA THR A 46 -2.80 10.19 16.60
C THR A 46 -2.87 11.24 15.49
N ASP A 47 -3.64 12.30 15.70
CA ASP A 47 -3.93 13.33 14.68
C ASP A 47 -2.68 14.06 14.16
N ASP A 48 -1.68 14.30 15.00
CA ASP A 48 -0.48 15.06 14.64
C ASP A 48 0.38 14.39 13.55
N SER A 49 0.51 13.06 13.62
CA SER A 49 1.25 12.29 12.62
C SER A 49 0.57 12.26 11.26
N PHE A 50 -0.76 12.38 11.24
CA PHE A 50 -1.56 12.37 10.02
C PHE A 50 -1.41 13.67 9.24
N SER A 51 -1.45 14.83 9.90
CA SER A 51 -1.32 16.15 9.27
C SER A 51 0.05 16.33 8.59
N LYS A 52 1.14 15.94 9.27
CA LYS A 52 2.47 15.97 8.69
C LYS A 52 2.60 15.07 7.47
N TRP A 53 2.11 13.83 7.59
CA TRP A 53 2.12 12.87 6.48
C TRP A 53 1.34 13.41 5.27
N GLN A 54 0.18 14.03 5.50
CA GLN A 54 -0.67 14.58 4.44
C GLN A 54 0.05 15.68 3.65
N LEU A 55 0.77 16.60 4.32
CA LEU A 55 1.56 17.62 3.66
C LEU A 55 2.69 17.05 2.82
N GLU A 56 3.44 16.09 3.36
CA GLU A 56 4.51 15.41 2.65
C GLU A 56 3.97 14.65 1.43
N HIS A 57 2.86 13.92 1.59
CA HIS A 57 2.23 13.18 0.50
C HIS A 57 1.74 14.11 -0.62
N THR A 58 1.07 15.21 -0.28
CA THR A 58 0.61 16.21 -1.26
C THR A 58 1.77 16.78 -2.07
N SER A 59 2.91 17.06 -1.42
CA SER A 59 4.10 17.54 -2.13
C SER A 59 4.61 16.52 -3.15
N VAL A 60 4.65 15.24 -2.79
CA VAL A 60 5.09 14.17 -3.70
C VAL A 60 4.08 13.95 -4.82
N LEU A 61 2.78 14.05 -4.52
CA LEU A 61 1.71 13.93 -5.51
C LEU A 61 1.78 15.02 -6.58
N ASN A 62 2.08 16.27 -6.17
CA ASN A 62 2.29 17.36 -7.12
C ASN A 62 3.52 17.12 -8.02
N LYS A 63 4.62 16.59 -7.47
CA LYS A 63 5.80 16.21 -8.27
C LYS A 63 5.48 15.08 -9.24
N LEU A 64 4.71 14.09 -8.80
CA LEU A 64 4.24 12.99 -9.65
C LEU A 64 3.44 13.55 -10.82
N ASN A 65 2.48 14.44 -10.57
CA ASN A 65 1.66 15.07 -11.62
C ASN A 65 2.52 15.79 -12.67
N LEU A 66 3.41 16.68 -12.22
CA LEU A 66 4.30 17.42 -13.13
C LEU A 66 5.19 16.50 -13.96
N ARG A 67 5.66 15.40 -13.37
CA ARG A 67 6.48 14.41 -14.07
C ARG A 67 5.68 13.67 -15.13
N LEU A 68 4.46 13.23 -14.80
CA LEU A 68 3.59 12.52 -15.73
C LEU A 68 3.19 13.44 -16.91
N GLU A 69 2.87 14.72 -16.64
CA GLU A 69 2.57 15.70 -17.70
C GLU A 69 3.76 15.92 -18.65
N ALA A 70 4.97 15.93 -18.12
CA ALA A 70 6.19 16.07 -18.91
C ALA A 70 6.51 14.83 -19.74
N ASP A 71 6.34 13.62 -19.16
CA ASP A 71 6.67 12.36 -19.83
C ASP A 71 5.58 11.91 -20.82
N TYR A 72 4.31 12.31 -20.59
CA TYR A 72 3.12 11.89 -21.37
C TYR A 72 2.22 13.06 -21.75
N PRO A 73 2.75 14.06 -22.49
CA PRO A 73 2.07 15.35 -22.71
C PRO A 73 0.77 15.25 -23.55
N ASN A 74 0.57 14.16 -24.29
CA ASN A 74 -0.59 13.96 -25.16
C ASN A 74 -1.57 12.91 -24.62
N GLU A 75 -1.31 12.38 -23.45
CA GLU A 75 -2.12 11.30 -22.87
C GLU A 75 -3.02 11.84 -21.76
N LYS A 76 -4.07 11.10 -21.48
CA LYS A 76 -5.01 11.47 -20.42
C LYS A 76 -4.49 11.05 -19.05
N ILE A 77 -4.12 12.02 -18.23
CA ILE A 77 -3.67 11.80 -16.85
C ILE A 77 -4.84 12.06 -15.91
N GLN A 78 -5.16 11.07 -15.09
CA GLN A 78 -6.14 11.18 -14.02
C GLN A 78 -5.43 11.06 -12.67
N MET A 79 -5.36 12.16 -11.93
CA MET A 79 -4.87 12.20 -10.56
C MET A 79 -5.98 11.83 -9.58
N GLU A 80 -5.61 11.25 -8.43
CA GLU A 80 -6.54 10.84 -7.36
C GLU A 80 -7.77 10.11 -7.92
N CYS A 81 -7.49 8.98 -8.59
CA CYS A 81 -8.49 8.21 -9.32
C CYS A 81 -9.70 7.86 -8.43
N PRO A 82 -10.89 7.65 -9.02
CA PRO A 82 -12.04 7.21 -8.25
C PRO A 82 -11.74 5.94 -7.46
N THR A 83 -12.12 5.94 -6.20
CA THR A 83 -11.93 4.80 -5.31
C THR A 83 -12.57 3.54 -5.87
N GLN A 84 -11.79 2.48 -5.94
CA GLN A 84 -12.26 1.15 -6.36
C GLN A 84 -12.68 0.33 -5.14
N LYS A 85 -13.76 -0.43 -5.30
CA LYS A 85 -14.25 -1.44 -4.34
C LYS A 85 -14.45 -2.74 -5.07
N ILE A 86 -13.59 -3.72 -4.80
CA ILE A 86 -13.61 -4.99 -5.51
C ILE A 86 -13.77 -6.14 -4.52
N PRO A 87 -14.86 -6.93 -4.62
CA PRO A 87 -14.97 -8.16 -3.84
C PRO A 87 -13.95 -9.18 -4.35
N LEU A 88 -13.15 -9.74 -3.45
CA LEU A 88 -12.12 -10.70 -3.80
C LEU A 88 -11.88 -11.67 -2.64
N HIS A 89 -12.08 -12.97 -2.87
CA HIS A 89 -11.83 -14.04 -1.89
C HIS A 89 -12.43 -13.78 -0.49
N GLY A 90 -13.71 -13.39 -0.43
CA GLY A 90 -14.41 -13.14 0.84
C GLY A 90 -14.08 -11.81 1.53
N ASN A 91 -13.22 -10.98 0.92
CA ASN A 91 -12.91 -9.61 1.36
C ASN A 91 -13.40 -8.58 0.34
N VAL A 92 -13.37 -7.33 0.73
CA VAL A 92 -13.49 -6.20 -0.20
C VAL A 92 -12.13 -5.49 -0.23
N LEU A 93 -11.50 -5.40 -1.39
CA LEU A 93 -10.38 -4.50 -1.61
C LEU A 93 -10.92 -3.09 -1.84
N TYR A 94 -10.34 -2.13 -1.14
CA TYR A 94 -10.73 -0.73 -1.20
C TYR A 94 -9.49 0.15 -1.33
N GLY A 95 -9.42 0.92 -2.41
CA GLY A 95 -8.28 1.81 -2.61
C GLY A 95 -8.44 2.76 -3.78
N THR A 96 -7.62 3.79 -3.75
CA THR A 96 -7.57 4.87 -4.73
C THR A 96 -6.14 4.92 -5.27
N PRO A 97 -5.89 4.60 -6.56
CA PRO A 97 -4.61 4.89 -7.18
C PRO A 97 -4.34 6.40 -7.18
N ASP A 98 -3.12 6.82 -6.91
CA ASP A 98 -2.76 8.23 -6.91
C ASP A 98 -2.83 8.84 -8.31
N ALA A 99 -2.41 8.09 -9.34
CA ALA A 99 -2.55 8.49 -10.73
C ALA A 99 -2.71 7.30 -11.69
N VAL A 100 -3.42 7.54 -12.79
CA VAL A 100 -3.50 6.66 -13.95
C VAL A 100 -3.29 7.49 -15.20
N VAL A 101 -2.38 7.06 -16.07
CA VAL A 101 -2.21 7.56 -17.42
C VAL A 101 -2.96 6.62 -18.36
N GLU A 102 -3.95 7.13 -19.10
CA GLU A 102 -4.71 6.40 -20.10
C GLU A 102 -4.20 6.81 -21.48
N PHE A 103 -3.64 5.85 -22.21
CA PHE A 103 -3.11 6.04 -23.55
C PHE A 103 -4.23 6.02 -24.59
N SER A 104 -3.98 6.64 -25.75
CA SER A 104 -4.95 6.75 -26.84
C SER A 104 -5.48 5.41 -27.36
N ASN A 105 -4.72 4.31 -27.17
CA ASN A 105 -5.12 2.94 -27.50
C ASN A 105 -5.91 2.22 -26.39
N GLY A 106 -6.16 2.88 -25.26
CA GLY A 106 -6.84 2.33 -24.09
C GLY A 106 -5.94 1.56 -23.11
N ASP A 107 -4.65 1.47 -23.37
CA ASP A 107 -3.68 0.95 -22.39
C ASP A 107 -3.53 1.91 -21.22
N ILE A 108 -3.06 1.41 -20.07
CA ILE A 108 -2.88 2.25 -18.88
C ILE A 108 -1.50 2.06 -18.24
N LEU A 109 -1.00 3.15 -17.65
CA LEU A 109 0.10 3.14 -16.69
C LEU A 109 -0.44 3.60 -15.33
N ILE A 110 -0.05 2.92 -14.27
CA ILE A 110 -0.47 3.23 -12.89
C ILE A 110 0.70 3.85 -12.15
N ALA A 111 0.47 5.00 -11.52
CA ALA A 111 1.50 5.69 -10.77
C ALA A 111 1.06 5.97 -9.33
N ASP A 112 2.04 6.00 -8.41
CA ASP A 112 1.78 6.14 -7.00
C ASP A 112 2.89 6.98 -6.32
N ALA A 113 2.48 7.89 -5.43
CA ALA A 113 3.34 8.82 -4.70
C ALA A 113 3.70 8.26 -3.32
N LYS A 114 4.97 8.33 -2.94
CA LYS A 114 5.47 7.78 -1.68
C LYS A 114 6.32 8.79 -0.91
N SER A 115 5.87 9.19 0.26
CA SER A 115 6.66 10.01 1.19
C SER A 115 7.67 9.19 2.01
N GLY A 116 7.51 7.86 2.07
CA GLY A 116 8.36 6.96 2.85
C GLY A 116 9.61 6.43 2.11
N LYS A 117 10.38 5.59 2.80
CA LYS A 117 11.54 4.88 2.21
C LYS A 117 11.10 3.93 1.10
N LYS A 118 11.97 3.71 0.12
CA LYS A 118 11.74 2.76 -0.97
C LYS A 118 11.50 1.35 -0.41
N SER A 119 10.46 0.68 -0.92
CA SER A 119 10.10 -0.68 -0.55
C SER A 119 9.52 -1.44 -1.74
N GLN A 120 9.75 -2.76 -1.76
CA GLN A 120 9.13 -3.65 -2.74
C GLN A 120 7.60 -3.66 -2.60
N SER A 121 7.07 -3.45 -1.40
CA SER A 121 5.61 -3.37 -1.18
C SER A 121 4.95 -2.26 -1.98
N HIS A 122 5.65 -1.19 -2.32
CA HIS A 122 5.10 -0.11 -3.13
C HIS A 122 4.79 -0.58 -4.57
N TRP A 123 5.67 -1.38 -5.17
CA TRP A 123 5.43 -1.97 -6.49
C TRP A 123 4.25 -2.94 -6.46
N ILE A 124 4.21 -3.81 -5.45
CA ILE A 124 3.08 -4.74 -5.26
C ILE A 124 1.78 -3.99 -5.05
N GLN A 125 1.78 -2.86 -4.34
CA GLN A 125 0.61 -2.00 -4.19
C GLN A 125 0.11 -1.50 -5.55
N CYS A 126 0.99 -1.00 -6.42
CA CYS A 126 0.64 -0.60 -7.78
C CYS A 126 0.07 -1.76 -8.60
N GLY A 127 0.67 -2.95 -8.51
CA GLY A 127 0.17 -4.15 -9.16
C GLY A 127 -1.24 -4.55 -8.67
N ILE A 128 -1.52 -4.42 -7.37
CA ILE A 128 -2.86 -4.65 -6.80
C ILE A 128 -3.86 -3.63 -7.37
N TYR A 129 -3.49 -2.35 -7.50
CA TYR A 129 -4.35 -1.36 -8.17
C TYR A 129 -4.65 -1.75 -9.61
N GLY A 130 -3.66 -2.30 -10.34
CA GLY A 130 -3.86 -2.80 -11.68
C GLY A 130 -4.93 -3.89 -11.75
N VAL A 131 -4.84 -4.89 -10.89
CA VAL A 131 -5.85 -5.95 -10.77
C VAL A 131 -7.22 -5.37 -10.43
N MET A 132 -7.28 -4.39 -9.52
CA MET A 132 -8.55 -3.75 -9.14
C MET A 132 -9.19 -2.98 -10.31
N LEU A 133 -8.41 -2.23 -11.10
CA LEU A 133 -8.91 -1.49 -12.27
C LEU A 133 -9.43 -2.46 -13.35
N GLN A 134 -8.70 -3.54 -13.63
CA GLN A 134 -9.14 -4.57 -14.57
C GLN A 134 -10.42 -5.27 -14.09
N ALA A 135 -10.50 -5.65 -12.82
CA ALA A 135 -11.70 -6.24 -12.24
C ALA A 135 -12.90 -5.27 -12.25
N ALA A 136 -12.67 -3.99 -12.01
CA ALA A 136 -13.70 -2.96 -12.10
C ALA A 136 -14.22 -2.76 -13.54
N ALA A 137 -13.34 -2.80 -14.53
CA ALA A 137 -13.73 -2.75 -15.94
C ALA A 137 -14.56 -3.98 -16.31
N TRP A 138 -14.10 -5.17 -15.95
CA TRP A 138 -14.80 -6.43 -16.21
C TRP A 138 -16.20 -6.44 -15.57
N SER A 139 -16.33 -6.04 -14.30
CA SER A 139 -17.61 -6.01 -13.58
C SER A 139 -18.63 -5.05 -14.23
N LYS A 140 -18.13 -3.97 -14.86
CA LYS A 140 -18.94 -2.97 -15.57
C LYS A 140 -19.13 -3.32 -17.05
N LYS A 141 -18.69 -4.49 -17.50
CA LYS A 141 -18.74 -4.92 -18.92
C LYS A 141 -18.06 -3.91 -19.87
N LYS A 142 -16.99 -3.25 -19.40
CA LYS A 142 -16.15 -2.37 -20.20
C LYS A 142 -14.93 -3.12 -20.72
N PRO A 143 -14.29 -2.65 -21.80
CA PRO A 143 -13.00 -3.16 -22.24
C PRO A 143 -12.01 -3.21 -21.06
N ILE A 144 -11.32 -4.35 -20.90
CA ILE A 144 -10.34 -4.52 -19.85
C ILE A 144 -9.05 -3.83 -20.31
N PRO A 145 -8.55 -2.80 -19.61
CA PRO A 145 -7.34 -2.11 -20.02
C PRO A 145 -6.13 -3.01 -19.90
N LYS A 146 -5.20 -2.95 -20.85
CA LYS A 146 -3.88 -3.53 -20.73
C LYS A 146 -3.04 -2.62 -19.84
N ILE A 147 -2.36 -3.17 -18.85
CA ILE A 147 -1.43 -2.43 -18.02
C ILE A 147 -0.06 -2.53 -18.67
N ILE A 148 0.45 -1.42 -19.17
CA ILE A 148 1.76 -1.35 -19.85
C ILE A 148 2.87 -0.84 -18.95
N GLY A 149 2.53 -0.39 -17.73
CA GLY A 149 3.57 0.05 -16.81
C GLY A 149 3.06 0.50 -15.46
N PHE A 150 4.04 0.67 -14.59
CA PHE A 150 3.90 1.20 -13.24
C PHE A 150 4.96 2.26 -13.00
N ALA A 151 4.63 3.30 -12.22
CA ALA A 151 5.56 4.34 -11.81
C ALA A 151 5.47 4.61 -10.31
N LEU A 152 6.61 4.90 -9.69
CA LEU A 152 6.69 5.32 -8.29
C LEU A 152 7.44 6.64 -8.19
N CYS A 153 6.83 7.64 -7.53
CA CYS A 153 7.45 8.91 -7.23
C CYS A 153 7.73 9.00 -5.73
N TYR A 154 8.97 9.31 -5.35
CA TYR A 154 9.40 9.41 -3.96
C TYR A 154 9.72 10.85 -3.55
N GLY A 155 9.45 11.18 -2.27
CA GLY A 155 9.82 12.46 -1.66
C GLY A 155 11.34 12.62 -1.47
N GLU A 156 11.79 13.86 -1.27
CA GLU A 156 13.22 14.23 -1.21
C GLU A 156 13.99 13.67 -0.02
N GLY A 157 13.33 13.38 1.09
CA GLY A 157 13.98 12.88 2.32
C GLY A 157 14.60 11.49 2.22
N ASN A 158 14.48 10.81 1.07
CA ASN A 158 14.87 9.41 0.87
C ASN A 158 16.04 9.20 -0.08
N SER A 159 16.69 10.27 -0.55
CA SER A 159 17.87 10.18 -1.43
C SER A 159 19.12 10.74 -0.74
N SER A 160 20.24 10.01 -0.84
CA SER A 160 21.55 10.55 -0.49
C SER A 160 21.88 11.73 -1.43
N LYS A 161 22.62 12.73 -0.92
CA LYS A 161 22.92 14.00 -1.62
C LYS A 161 23.52 13.89 -3.03
N SER A 162 24.02 12.74 -3.44
CA SER A 162 24.68 12.51 -4.74
C SER A 162 23.76 12.02 -5.87
N ASP A 163 22.47 11.69 -5.60
CA ASP A 163 21.60 10.98 -6.54
C ASP A 163 20.27 11.70 -6.83
N LYS A 164 20.26 13.04 -6.83
CA LYS A 164 19.08 13.86 -6.55
C LYS A 164 17.93 13.82 -7.58
N GLU A 165 18.10 13.51 -8.84
CA GLU A 165 16.98 13.61 -9.81
C GLU A 165 16.48 12.28 -10.37
N ASN A 166 17.36 11.35 -10.71
CA ASN A 166 16.96 10.12 -11.39
C ASN A 166 16.46 8.98 -10.48
N LYS A 167 16.63 9.09 -9.15
CA LYS A 167 16.21 8.03 -8.21
C LYS A 167 14.87 8.30 -7.52
N GLN A 168 14.25 9.44 -7.77
CA GLN A 168 12.95 9.77 -7.16
C GLN A 168 11.77 9.25 -7.98
N PHE A 169 11.93 9.13 -9.30
CA PHE A 169 10.93 8.59 -10.20
C PHE A 169 11.43 7.28 -10.80
N LEU A 170 10.71 6.20 -10.54
CA LEU A 170 11.05 4.84 -10.98
C LEU A 170 9.91 4.29 -11.81
N THR A 171 10.22 3.63 -12.92
CA THR A 171 9.23 3.01 -13.80
C THR A 171 9.57 1.55 -14.09
N ILE A 172 8.53 0.74 -14.24
CA ILE A 172 8.57 -0.61 -14.80
C ILE A 172 7.57 -0.61 -15.95
N THR A 173 8.02 -0.82 -17.17
CA THR A 173 7.17 -0.76 -18.38
C THR A 173 7.41 -1.95 -19.29
N GLY A 174 6.43 -2.25 -20.14
CA GLY A 174 6.49 -3.32 -21.11
C GLY A 174 5.43 -4.40 -20.92
N ASP A 175 5.41 -5.37 -21.80
CA ASP A 175 4.36 -6.41 -21.85
C ASP A 175 4.32 -7.28 -20.58
N ASN A 176 5.44 -7.44 -19.89
CA ASN A 176 5.58 -8.24 -18.67
C ASN A 176 5.54 -7.42 -17.38
N ALA A 177 5.25 -6.11 -17.44
CA ALA A 177 5.29 -5.21 -16.27
C ALA A 177 4.44 -5.75 -15.10
N THR A 178 3.25 -6.28 -15.38
CA THR A 178 2.38 -6.85 -14.34
C THR A 178 2.99 -8.08 -13.68
N ASP A 179 3.62 -8.98 -14.41
CA ASP A 179 4.23 -10.19 -13.87
C ASP A 179 5.54 -9.90 -13.14
N GLU A 180 6.26 -8.85 -13.54
CA GLU A 180 7.43 -8.35 -12.82
C GLU A 180 7.04 -7.80 -11.44
N VAL A 181 5.97 -7.03 -11.37
CA VAL A 181 5.47 -6.40 -10.12
C VAL A 181 4.70 -7.39 -9.25
N LEU A 182 3.92 -8.28 -9.87
CA LEU A 182 3.09 -9.32 -9.22
C LEU A 182 3.41 -10.71 -9.78
N PRO A 183 4.59 -11.27 -9.50
CA PRO A 183 4.91 -12.64 -9.90
C PRO A 183 3.92 -13.64 -9.26
N GLU A 184 3.76 -14.81 -9.86
CA GLU A 184 2.75 -15.79 -9.44
C GLU A 184 2.91 -16.23 -7.96
N SER A 185 4.13 -16.27 -7.46
CA SER A 185 4.41 -16.52 -6.04
C SER A 185 3.76 -15.45 -5.14
N THR A 186 3.85 -14.19 -5.51
CA THR A 186 3.22 -13.05 -4.80
C THR A 186 1.70 -13.11 -4.93
N LYS A 187 1.17 -13.39 -6.11
CA LYS A 187 -0.28 -13.58 -6.34
C LYS A 187 -0.84 -14.71 -5.46
N LYS A 188 -0.14 -15.86 -5.40
CA LYS A 188 -0.50 -16.99 -4.54
C LYS A 188 -0.53 -16.59 -3.06
N ARG A 189 0.47 -15.83 -2.64
CA ARG A 189 0.55 -15.32 -1.27
C ARG A 189 -0.58 -14.36 -0.94
N ILE A 190 -0.89 -13.41 -1.82
CA ILE A 190 -2.01 -12.47 -1.68
C ILE A 190 -3.33 -13.25 -1.50
N ARG A 191 -3.58 -14.26 -2.35
CA ARG A 191 -4.77 -15.12 -2.22
C ARG A 191 -4.85 -15.79 -0.85
N ASN A 192 -3.72 -16.29 -0.32
CA ASN A 192 -3.70 -16.90 1.01
C ASN A 192 -3.98 -15.89 2.12
N ILE A 193 -3.39 -14.70 2.06
CA ILE A 193 -3.64 -13.61 3.03
C ILE A 193 -5.13 -13.23 3.03
N LEU A 194 -5.72 -13.07 1.85
CA LEU A 194 -7.16 -12.75 1.72
C LEU A 194 -8.04 -13.84 2.32
N ARG A 195 -7.71 -15.11 2.09
CA ARG A 195 -8.44 -16.25 2.67
C ARG A 195 -8.36 -16.25 4.20
N VAL A 196 -7.17 -16.01 4.77
CA VAL A 196 -6.99 -15.97 6.23
C VAL A 196 -7.68 -14.75 6.85
N SER A 197 -7.57 -13.58 6.21
CA SER A 197 -8.19 -12.35 6.71
C SER A 197 -9.73 -12.37 6.66
N SER A 198 -10.33 -13.16 5.75
CA SER A 198 -11.78 -13.37 5.66
C SER A 198 -12.32 -14.48 6.58
N ALA A 199 -11.45 -15.25 7.24
CA ALA A 199 -11.88 -16.34 8.11
C ALA A 199 -12.79 -15.84 9.22
N THR A 200 -13.85 -16.62 9.55
CA THR A 200 -14.78 -16.30 10.64
C THR A 200 -14.05 -16.32 11.98
N ASP A 201 -13.23 -17.34 12.20
CA ASP A 201 -12.49 -17.52 13.43
C ASP A 201 -11.22 -16.65 13.44
N MET A 202 -10.92 -16.13 14.61
CA MET A 202 -9.72 -15.32 14.85
C MET A 202 -8.48 -16.20 14.71
N PRO A 203 -7.56 -15.88 13.76
CA PRO A 203 -6.35 -16.68 13.60
C PRO A 203 -5.37 -16.47 14.75
N GLU A 204 -4.48 -17.43 14.93
CA GLU A 204 -3.41 -17.30 15.92
C GLU A 204 -2.43 -16.17 15.55
N ALA A 205 -2.01 -15.41 16.57
CA ALA A 205 -0.97 -14.39 16.38
C ALA A 205 0.38 -15.06 16.08
N LYS A 206 1.09 -14.48 15.09
CA LYS A 206 2.47 -14.88 14.73
C LYS A 206 3.43 -13.74 15.11
N PRO A 207 3.79 -13.62 16.41
CA PRO A 207 4.63 -12.54 16.87
C PRO A 207 6.06 -12.72 16.36
N SER A 208 6.67 -11.61 15.95
CA SER A 208 8.10 -11.50 15.68
C SER A 208 8.51 -10.05 15.91
N ALA A 209 9.79 -9.78 16.09
CA ALA A 209 10.27 -8.39 16.22
C ALA A 209 9.81 -7.51 15.06
N ASN A 210 9.88 -8.02 13.83
CA ASN A 210 9.43 -7.28 12.64
C ASN A 210 7.91 -7.09 12.62
N ASN A 211 7.13 -8.15 12.88
CA ASN A 211 5.68 -8.06 12.88
C ASN A 211 5.14 -7.11 13.97
N CYS A 212 5.77 -7.10 15.15
CA CYS A 212 5.30 -6.34 16.30
C CYS A 212 5.82 -4.90 16.34
N ARG A 213 6.97 -4.59 15.70
CA ARG A 213 7.60 -3.27 15.76
C ARG A 213 6.65 -2.14 15.34
N TYR A 214 5.91 -2.34 14.26
CA TYR A 214 4.99 -1.35 13.67
C TYR A 214 3.55 -1.83 13.62
N CYS A 215 3.21 -2.82 14.44
CA CYS A 215 1.87 -3.38 14.47
C CYS A 215 0.89 -2.41 15.13
N GLU A 216 -0.09 -1.94 14.39
CA GLU A 216 -1.15 -1.04 14.87
C GLU A 216 -2.02 -1.67 15.98
N TRP A 217 -1.97 -3.01 16.13
CA TRP A 217 -2.75 -3.79 17.08
C TRP A 217 -1.94 -4.21 18.32
N LYS A 218 -0.70 -3.76 18.44
CA LYS A 218 0.25 -4.20 19.48
C LYS A 218 -0.30 -4.03 20.88
N LEU A 219 -0.92 -2.90 21.20
CA LEU A 219 -1.41 -2.57 22.54
C LEU A 219 -2.46 -3.56 23.07
N GLY A 220 -3.31 -4.12 22.20
CA GLY A 220 -4.34 -5.08 22.59
C GLY A 220 -3.95 -6.54 22.35
N CYS A 221 -2.76 -6.82 21.85
CA CYS A 221 -2.34 -8.18 21.50
C CYS A 221 -1.61 -8.86 22.67
N PRO A 222 -2.15 -9.94 23.26
CA PRO A 222 -1.52 -10.61 24.40
C PRO A 222 -0.22 -11.34 24.05
N LYS A 223 0.05 -11.51 22.76
CA LYS A 223 1.29 -12.15 22.26
C LYS A 223 2.26 -11.13 21.64
N ALA A 224 2.02 -9.82 21.83
CA ALA A 224 2.92 -8.80 21.29
C ALA A 224 4.30 -8.92 21.96
N ILE A 225 5.35 -8.93 21.15
CA ILE A 225 6.73 -8.85 21.63
C ILE A 225 7.04 -7.39 21.91
N GLU A 226 7.51 -7.08 23.12
CA GLU A 226 8.12 -5.80 23.43
C GLU A 226 9.40 -5.67 22.63
N THR A 227 9.36 -4.83 21.62
CA THR A 227 10.57 -4.42 20.92
C THR A 227 11.12 -3.26 21.73
N SER A 228 12.17 -3.47 22.53
CA SER A 228 12.92 -2.39 23.14
C SER A 228 13.37 -1.47 22.02
N HIS A 229 12.81 -0.25 21.94
CA HIS A 229 13.57 0.85 21.41
C HIS A 229 14.69 1.05 22.43
N GLU A 230 15.88 0.51 22.19
CA GLU A 230 17.07 1.13 22.71
C GLU A 230 17.08 2.56 22.17
N VAL A 231 16.45 3.46 22.91
CA VAL A 231 16.83 4.85 22.93
C VAL A 231 18.21 4.83 23.56
N THR A 232 19.22 4.58 22.77
CA THR A 232 20.56 5.08 23.08
C THR A 232 20.47 6.60 22.95
N ALA A 233 19.83 7.21 23.93
CA ALA A 233 20.12 8.59 24.28
C ALA A 233 21.55 8.53 24.79
N ASP A 234 22.49 8.76 23.88
CA ASP A 234 23.87 9.04 24.23
C ASP A 234 23.87 10.36 25.00
N ALA A 235 23.73 10.25 26.33
CA ALA A 235 23.76 11.37 27.26
C ALA A 235 25.17 11.95 27.40
N SER A 236 26.16 11.48 26.64
CA SER A 236 27.55 11.94 26.68
C SER A 236 27.78 13.33 26.04
N HIS A 237 26.74 13.95 25.43
CA HIS A 237 26.86 15.28 24.86
C HIS A 237 26.35 16.44 25.76
N PHE A 238 26.03 16.15 27.04
CA PHE A 238 25.58 17.19 27.99
C PHE A 238 26.44 17.31 29.24
N LEU A 239 27.75 16.97 29.14
CA LEU A 239 28.75 17.31 30.18
C LEU A 239 29.91 18.04 29.56
#